data_49d6b41d01f9e28da52b43a5775e4dcb
#
_entry.id   49d6b41d01f9e28da52b43a5775e4dcb
#
_cell.length_a   1.000
_cell.length_b   1.000
_cell.length_c   1.000
_cell.angle_alpha   90.00
_cell.angle_beta   90.00
_cell.angle_gamma   90.00
#
_symmetry.space_group_name_H-M   'P 1'
#
loop_
_entity.id
_entity.type
_entity.pdbx_description
1 polymer ?
#
loop_
_entity_poly.entity_id
_entity_poly.type
_entity_poly.pdbx_seq_one_letter_code
_entity_poly.pdbx_strand_id
1 'polypeptide(L)'
;GNVNVMRAALESAHRGWGQSVVIGVAGAGQEISTRPFQLVTGRVWKGSAFGGVKGRTQLPGMVEDAMKGDIDLEPFVTHTMTLDEINDAFELMHEGKSIRTVIHY
;
A
#
# COMPACT_ATOMS: atom_id res chain seq x y z
N GLY A 1 -5.13 -6.26 -3.36
CA GLY A 1 -4.08 -7.13 -3.88
C GLY A 1 -4.54 -7.97 -5.06
N ASN A 2 -3.93 -7.78 -6.22
CA ASN A 2 -4.24 -8.54 -7.42
C ASN A 2 -2.94 -9.17 -7.95
N VAL A 3 -2.88 -10.51 -7.99
CA VAL A 3 -1.68 -11.27 -8.38
C VAL A 3 -1.26 -11.01 -9.84
N ASN A 4 -2.22 -10.76 -10.74
CA ASN A 4 -1.91 -10.44 -12.13
C ASN A 4 -1.26 -9.05 -12.26
N VAL A 5 -1.71 -8.08 -11.46
CA VAL A 5 -1.10 -6.74 -11.40
C VAL A 5 0.30 -6.81 -10.80
N MET A 6 0.51 -7.64 -9.76
CA MET A 6 1.84 -7.84 -9.18
C MET A 6 2.82 -8.41 -10.20
N ARG A 7 2.37 -9.38 -11.00
CA ARG A 7 3.16 -9.92 -12.11
C ARG A 7 3.46 -8.88 -13.18
N ALA A 8 2.44 -8.17 -13.64
CA ALA A 8 2.59 -7.13 -14.66
C ALA A 8 3.54 -6.02 -14.19
N ALA A 9 3.49 -5.64 -12.91
CA ALA A 9 4.40 -4.66 -12.33
C ALA A 9 5.87 -5.12 -12.40
N LEU A 10 6.17 -6.39 -12.11
CA LEU A 10 7.52 -6.93 -12.30
C LEU A 10 7.93 -6.92 -13.77
N GLU A 11 7.06 -7.41 -14.65
CA GLU A 11 7.37 -7.56 -16.08
C GLU A 11 7.54 -6.22 -16.81
N SER A 12 6.94 -5.15 -16.28
CA SER A 12 7.12 -3.77 -16.77
C SER A 12 8.35 -3.05 -16.20
N ALA A 13 8.96 -3.58 -15.13
CA ALA A 13 10.15 -3.00 -14.54
C ALA A 13 11.34 -3.07 -15.49
N HIS A 14 12.26 -2.12 -15.38
CA HIS A 14 13.43 -2.05 -16.24
C HIS A 14 14.37 -3.25 -16.04
N ARG A 15 14.94 -3.77 -17.13
CA ARG A 15 15.99 -4.80 -17.05
C ARG A 15 17.22 -4.26 -16.33
N GLY A 16 17.88 -5.13 -15.56
CA GLY A 16 19.14 -4.85 -14.92
C GLY A 16 19.02 -4.28 -13.50
N TRP A 17 18.08 -3.34 -13.27
CA TRP A 17 17.95 -2.67 -11.96
C TRP A 17 16.52 -2.26 -11.61
N GLY A 18 15.56 -2.56 -12.45
CA GLY A 18 14.16 -2.23 -12.19
C GLY A 18 13.62 -2.97 -10.98
N GLN A 19 12.93 -2.27 -10.09
CA GLN A 19 12.29 -2.82 -8.91
C GLN A 19 10.78 -2.73 -9.01
N SER A 20 10.10 -3.81 -8.65
CA SER A 20 8.67 -3.88 -8.43
C SER A 20 8.41 -4.11 -6.95
N VAL A 21 7.67 -3.23 -6.32
CA VAL A 21 7.35 -3.32 -4.88
C VAL A 21 5.92 -3.76 -4.70
N VAL A 22 5.73 -4.92 -4.05
CA VAL A 22 4.42 -5.46 -3.72
C VAL A 22 3.98 -4.89 -2.37
N ILE A 23 2.91 -4.11 -2.37
CA ILE A 23 2.32 -3.48 -1.19
C ILE A 23 0.89 -3.97 -0.90
N GLY A 24 0.17 -4.42 -1.93
CA GLY A 24 -1.19 -4.93 -1.78
C GLY A 24 -1.22 -6.35 -1.22
N VAL A 25 -2.24 -6.67 -0.42
CA VAL A 25 -2.45 -7.99 0.15
C VAL A 25 -3.37 -8.79 -0.77
N ALA A 26 -2.87 -9.90 -1.30
CA ALA A 26 -3.67 -10.86 -2.07
C ALA A 26 -4.48 -11.76 -1.13
N GLY A 27 -5.54 -12.37 -1.65
CA GLY A 27 -6.34 -13.33 -0.90
C GLY A 27 -5.52 -14.54 -0.44
N ALA A 28 -5.92 -15.16 0.66
CA ALA A 28 -5.25 -16.33 1.19
C ALA A 28 -5.19 -17.48 0.13
N GLY A 29 -4.03 -18.09 0.00
CA GLY A 29 -3.78 -19.15 -0.97
C GLY A 29 -3.51 -18.68 -2.41
N GLN A 30 -3.57 -17.38 -2.70
CA GLN A 30 -3.16 -16.86 -4.00
C GLN A 30 -1.63 -16.77 -4.10
N GLU A 31 -1.10 -17.14 -5.26
CA GLU A 31 0.32 -17.13 -5.54
C GLU A 31 0.63 -16.20 -6.71
N ILE A 32 1.80 -15.58 -6.67
CA ILE A 32 2.36 -14.83 -7.80
C ILE A 32 3.38 -15.70 -8.53
N SER A 33 3.36 -15.65 -9.86
CA SER A 33 4.32 -16.38 -10.68
C SER A 33 4.81 -15.54 -11.83
N THR A 34 6.05 -15.77 -12.24
CA THR A 34 6.65 -15.15 -13.42
C THR A 34 7.66 -16.08 -14.07
N ARG A 35 8.08 -15.77 -15.30
CA ARG A 35 9.16 -16.51 -15.93
C ARG A 35 10.49 -16.22 -15.21
N PRO A 36 11.30 -17.23 -14.84
CA PRO A 36 12.57 -17.02 -14.15
C PRO A 36 13.49 -16.01 -14.84
N PHE A 37 13.41 -15.93 -16.17
CA PHE A 37 14.20 -14.99 -16.97
C PHE A 37 13.95 -13.52 -16.61
N GLN A 38 12.78 -13.19 -16.08
CA GLN A 38 12.50 -11.83 -15.58
C GLN A 38 13.43 -11.44 -14.42
N LEU A 39 13.71 -12.39 -13.55
CA LEU A 39 14.61 -12.18 -12.39
C LEU A 39 16.09 -12.32 -12.79
N VAL A 40 16.44 -13.32 -13.62
CA VAL A 40 17.81 -13.50 -14.13
C VAL A 40 18.31 -12.25 -14.86
N THR A 41 17.43 -11.52 -15.52
CA THR A 41 17.80 -10.26 -16.20
C THR A 41 17.89 -9.05 -15.27
N GLY A 42 17.92 -9.27 -13.95
CA GLY A 42 18.22 -8.24 -12.95
C GLY A 42 17.04 -7.46 -12.41
N ARG A 43 15.80 -7.83 -12.73
CA ARG A 43 14.62 -7.26 -12.10
C ARG A 43 14.50 -7.74 -10.65
N VAL A 44 13.96 -6.89 -9.80
CA VAL A 44 13.77 -7.20 -8.37
C VAL A 44 12.29 -7.19 -8.05
N TRP A 45 11.82 -8.25 -7.42
CA TRP A 45 10.52 -8.30 -6.74
C TRP A 45 10.74 -8.13 -5.25
N LYS A 46 10.17 -7.09 -4.67
CA LYS A 46 10.39 -6.72 -3.27
C LYS A 46 9.05 -6.53 -2.56
N GLY A 47 8.95 -7.02 -1.34
CA GLY A 47 7.83 -6.72 -0.46
C GLY A 47 8.02 -5.42 0.32
N SER A 48 6.92 -4.86 0.81
CA SER A 48 6.90 -3.71 1.71
C SER A 48 5.84 -3.93 2.79
N ALA A 49 6.29 -4.33 3.97
CA ALA A 49 5.41 -4.43 5.14
C ALA A 49 5.33 -3.05 5.80
N PHE A 50 4.11 -2.49 5.89
CA PHE A 50 3.87 -1.16 6.48
C PHE A 50 4.82 -0.07 5.94
N GLY A 51 5.04 -0.05 4.62
CA GLY A 51 5.97 0.89 4.00
C GLY A 51 7.45 0.62 4.27
N GLY A 52 7.79 -0.53 4.88
CA GLY A 52 9.16 -0.87 5.29
C GLY A 52 9.62 -0.17 6.59
N VAL A 53 8.68 0.43 7.33
CA VAL A 53 8.96 1.15 8.58
C VAL A 53 9.32 0.19 9.72
N LYS A 54 10.36 0.52 10.46
CA LYS A 54 10.67 -0.11 11.76
C LYS A 54 9.82 0.57 12.83
N GLY A 55 8.61 0.05 13.09
CA GLY A 55 7.58 0.72 13.87
C GLY A 55 8.06 1.31 15.18
N ARG A 56 8.76 0.55 16.03
CA ARG A 56 9.20 1.03 17.35
C ARG A 56 10.21 2.17 17.30
N THR A 57 11.08 2.19 16.27
CA THR A 57 12.19 3.15 16.22
C THR A 57 11.91 4.33 15.29
N GLN A 58 11.10 4.14 14.26
CA GLN A 58 10.87 5.17 13.24
C GLN A 58 9.51 5.86 13.37
N LEU A 59 8.47 5.14 13.82
CA LEU A 59 7.13 5.74 13.91
C LEU A 59 7.06 6.97 14.83
N PRO A 60 7.72 7.00 16.02
CA PRO A 60 7.71 8.21 16.83
C PRO A 60 8.23 9.45 16.10
N GLY A 61 9.33 9.32 15.37
CA GLY A 61 9.87 10.42 14.56
C GLY A 61 8.92 10.87 13.45
N MET A 62 8.26 9.93 12.78
CA MET A 62 7.24 10.26 11.76
C MET A 62 6.04 11.01 12.36
N VAL A 63 5.64 10.68 13.59
CA VAL A 63 4.59 11.42 14.31
C VAL A 63 5.05 12.84 14.63
N GLU A 64 6.30 13.00 15.10
CA GLU A 64 6.87 14.32 15.34
C GLU A 64 6.93 15.17 14.05
N ASP A 65 7.32 14.58 12.93
CA ASP A 65 7.38 15.24 11.64
C ASP A 65 5.97 15.65 11.15
N ALA A 66 4.96 14.80 11.37
CA ALA A 66 3.57 15.14 11.09
C ALA A 66 3.08 16.29 11.99
N MET A 67 3.42 16.26 13.30
CA MET A 67 3.04 17.33 14.23
C MET A 67 3.71 18.68 13.92
N LYS A 68 4.88 18.68 13.31
CA LYS A 68 5.57 19.89 12.82
C LYS A 68 5.02 20.39 11.48
N GLY A 69 4.23 19.57 10.77
CA GLY A 69 3.74 19.88 9.44
C GLY A 69 4.68 19.49 8.30
N ASP A 70 5.78 18.78 8.59
CA ASP A 70 6.70 18.25 7.57
C ASP A 70 6.09 17.09 6.78
N ILE A 71 5.12 16.38 7.39
CA ILE A 71 4.29 15.36 6.73
C ILE A 71 2.84 15.84 6.79
N ASP A 72 2.27 16.13 5.64
CA ASP A 72 0.86 16.48 5.52
C ASP A 72 -0.01 15.22 5.44
N LEU A 73 -0.84 14.97 6.44
CA LEU A 73 -1.76 13.83 6.51
C LEU A 73 -3.18 14.17 6.02
N GLU A 74 -3.51 15.46 5.93
CA GLU A 74 -4.87 15.92 5.60
C GLU A 74 -5.37 15.39 4.25
N PRO A 75 -4.57 15.37 3.17
CA PRO A 75 -5.00 14.87 1.87
C PRO A 75 -5.38 13.38 1.85
N PHE A 76 -4.95 12.61 2.84
CA PHE A 76 -5.27 11.18 2.95
C PHE A 76 -6.64 10.93 3.61
N VAL A 77 -7.17 11.89 4.36
CA VAL A 77 -8.51 11.81 4.98
C VAL A 77 -9.53 12.33 3.97
N THR A 78 -10.11 11.42 3.20
CA THR A 78 -11.06 11.78 2.13
C THR A 78 -12.50 11.86 2.59
N HIS A 79 -12.84 11.19 3.70
CA HIS A 79 -14.18 11.16 4.26
C HIS A 79 -14.15 11.17 5.78
N THR A 80 -15.16 11.80 6.36
CA THR A 80 -15.39 11.83 7.81
C THR A 80 -16.86 11.44 8.05
N MET A 81 -17.09 10.46 8.92
CA MET A 81 -18.41 9.87 9.17
C MET A 81 -18.61 9.60 10.65
N THR A 82 -19.86 9.40 11.05
CA THR A 82 -20.23 8.94 12.40
C THR A 82 -20.18 7.42 12.49
N LEU A 83 -20.27 6.89 13.72
CA LEU A 83 -20.29 5.43 13.93
C LEU A 83 -21.51 4.77 13.26
N ASP A 84 -22.65 5.46 13.20
CA ASP A 84 -23.87 4.92 12.57
C ASP A 84 -23.70 4.72 11.05
N GLU A 85 -22.78 5.44 10.43
CA GLU A 85 -22.46 5.39 9.00
C GLU A 85 -21.31 4.43 8.66
N ILE A 86 -20.86 3.60 9.60
CA ILE A 86 -19.68 2.74 9.42
C ILE A 86 -19.82 1.77 8.24
N ASN A 87 -21.02 1.28 7.95
CA ASN A 87 -21.26 0.40 6.82
C ASN A 87 -21.09 1.14 5.49
N ASP A 88 -21.53 2.39 5.40
CA ASP A 88 -21.33 3.22 4.22
C ASP A 88 -19.85 3.53 4.00
N ALA A 89 -19.08 3.69 5.09
CA ALA A 89 -17.62 3.84 5.02
C ALA A 89 -16.95 2.61 4.41
N PHE A 90 -17.39 1.38 4.74
CA PHE A 90 -16.91 0.16 4.11
C PHE A 90 -17.30 0.05 2.64
N GLU A 91 -18.51 0.45 2.27
CA GLU A 91 -18.95 0.48 0.87
C GLU A 91 -18.08 1.43 0.03
N LEU A 92 -17.82 2.65 0.51
CA LEU A 92 -16.91 3.59 -0.15
C LEU A 92 -15.50 3.02 -0.36
N MET A 93 -15.01 2.24 0.62
CA MET A 93 -13.73 1.56 0.52
C MET A 93 -13.76 0.47 -0.55
N HIS A 94 -14.81 -0.36 -0.61
CA HIS A 94 -14.98 -1.41 -1.61
C HIS A 94 -15.10 -0.84 -3.03
N GLU A 95 -15.78 0.29 -3.18
CA GLU A 95 -15.92 1.01 -4.44
C GLU A 95 -14.65 1.76 -4.87
N GLY A 96 -13.61 1.80 -4.01
CA GLY A 96 -12.36 2.53 -4.29
C GLY A 96 -12.51 4.05 -4.28
N LYS A 97 -13.57 4.58 -3.65
CA LYS A 97 -13.87 6.02 -3.56
C LYS A 97 -13.23 6.70 -2.36
N SER A 98 -12.75 5.92 -1.39
CA SER A 98 -12.11 6.43 -0.16
C SER A 98 -10.66 5.99 -0.08
N ILE A 99 -9.76 6.91 0.26
CA ILE A 99 -8.39 6.60 0.68
C ILE A 99 -8.41 6.26 2.18
N ARG A 100 -8.99 7.15 2.96
CA ARG A 100 -9.18 7.00 4.41
C ARG A 100 -10.50 7.63 4.83
N THR A 101 -11.34 6.86 5.51
CA THR A 101 -12.52 7.38 6.21
C THR A 101 -12.24 7.40 7.71
N VAL A 102 -12.41 8.55 8.33
CA VAL A 102 -12.28 8.73 9.79
C VAL A 102 -13.65 8.69 10.42
N ILE A 103 -13.82 7.87 11.44
CA ILE A 103 -15.06 7.76 12.21
C ILE A 103 -14.93 8.59 13.49
N HIS A 104 -15.88 9.48 13.70
CA HIS A 104 -16.04 10.27 14.92
C HIS A 104 -17.08 9.65 15.85
N TYR A 105 -16.76 9.61 17.12
CA TYR A 105 -17.63 9.12 18.19
C TYR A 105 -18.34 10.27 18.89
#